data_60c8e517a5da44c1c208fe0d6984b494
#
_entry.id   60c8e517a5da44c1c208fe0d6984b494
#
_cell.length_a   1.000
_cell.length_b   1.000
_cell.length_c   1.000
_cell.angle_alpha   90.00
_cell.angle_beta   90.00
_cell.angle_gamma   90.00
#
_symmetry.space_group_name_H-M   'P 1'
#
loop_
_entity.id
_entity.type
_entity.pdbx_description
1 polymer ?
#
loop_
_entity_poly.entity_id
_entity_poly.type
_entity_poly.pdbx_seq_one_letter_code
_entity_poly.pdbx_strand_id
1 'polypeptide(L)'
;MLEINIKKLYDAGEFNKPLVIWGIGRETGALIEILRKYPDLQILAIVDNFKNNFYEEYCGVKVFAPEAFIERYSKDFIILLNTKWAEAITRQIEALVSREVLLEGTVKVYNLLYENAQITDFTQITIPYQFENRQQGKENLCYVLAGYDPKLWEGTLARIEAFQSERYDYCIVSSGKYDEVLAEMAKRNGWSYLATERNQVAYIQNLVIELHPHAKYILKMDEDIFIGKDFFDRMLNTYRECEAEGESRIGFLVPIIPLNVAGVVSYLKAIGRKEEFEKKFGRVYRSRFSQVFDFEETAVWLWDTMDSFDEMAEQIGNRNGVEVCDCYYNIGCILYSRSRWSLMGKWPVLPEGTGIGLDEEYIYKDNREKDLVIYEAQGILAGHLAFGMQKQQMLKYYFEHQDKFLPRETL
;
A
#
# COMPACT_ATOMS: atom_id res chain seq x y z
N MET A 1 1.26 4.01 -19.08
CA MET A 1 -0.15 4.46 -19.23
C MET A 1 -0.28 5.97 -19.06
N LEU A 2 0.19 6.56 -17.98
CA LEU A 2 0.11 8.01 -17.74
C LEU A 2 0.65 8.83 -18.93
N GLU A 3 1.84 8.51 -19.42
CA GLU A 3 2.45 9.17 -20.58
C GLU A 3 1.63 9.00 -21.88
N ILE A 4 1.01 7.82 -22.06
CA ILE A 4 0.14 7.56 -23.21
C ILE A 4 -1.14 8.40 -23.14
N ASN A 5 -1.73 8.53 -21.96
CA ASN A 5 -2.93 9.33 -21.76
C ASN A 5 -2.64 10.83 -21.95
N ILE A 6 -1.54 11.31 -21.40
CA ILE A 6 -1.08 12.70 -21.61
C ILE A 6 -0.83 12.96 -23.10
N LYS A 7 -0.12 12.05 -23.77
CA LYS A 7 0.13 12.18 -25.21
C LYS A 7 -1.16 12.22 -26.02
N LYS A 8 -2.13 11.36 -25.74
CA LYS A 8 -3.44 11.38 -26.43
C LYS A 8 -4.17 12.70 -26.26
N LEU A 9 -4.25 13.22 -25.03
CA LEU A 9 -4.89 14.50 -24.76
C LEU A 9 -4.15 15.67 -25.41
N TYR A 10 -2.82 15.64 -25.43
CA TYR A 10 -2.01 16.61 -26.09
C TYR A 10 -2.20 16.60 -27.61
N ASP A 11 -2.11 15.42 -28.23
CA ASP A 11 -2.31 15.25 -29.68
C ASP A 11 -3.74 15.64 -30.13
N ALA A 12 -4.72 15.49 -29.24
CA ALA A 12 -6.10 15.91 -29.48
C ALA A 12 -6.33 17.42 -29.29
N GLY A 13 -5.30 18.20 -28.86
CA GLY A 13 -5.42 19.64 -28.60
C GLY A 13 -6.25 19.97 -27.34
N GLU A 14 -6.40 19.02 -26.43
CA GLU A 14 -7.21 19.22 -25.23
C GLU A 14 -6.54 20.16 -24.21
N PHE A 15 -5.21 20.26 -24.22
CA PHE A 15 -4.43 21.12 -23.31
C PHE A 15 -4.25 22.54 -23.86
N ASN A 16 -5.33 23.21 -24.14
CA ASN A 16 -5.37 24.56 -24.70
C ASN A 16 -5.44 25.68 -23.64
N LYS A 17 -5.29 25.34 -22.37
CA LYS A 17 -5.27 26.26 -21.22
C LYS A 17 -4.22 25.79 -20.21
N PRO A 18 -3.78 26.67 -19.28
CA PRO A 18 -2.90 26.27 -18.19
C PRO A 18 -3.46 25.08 -17.38
N LEU A 19 -2.56 24.20 -16.94
CA LEU A 19 -2.91 22.98 -16.25
C LEU A 19 -2.80 23.16 -14.73
N VAL A 20 -3.77 22.62 -14.00
CA VAL A 20 -3.78 22.54 -12.54
C VAL A 20 -3.81 21.07 -12.16
N ILE A 21 -2.86 20.64 -11.37
CA ILE A 21 -2.87 19.29 -10.81
C ILE A 21 -3.60 19.34 -9.47
N TRP A 22 -4.71 18.63 -9.33
CA TRP A 22 -5.47 18.63 -8.08
C TRP A 22 -5.31 17.31 -7.35
N GLY A 23 -4.63 17.37 -6.22
CA GLY A 23 -4.22 16.23 -5.40
C GLY A 23 -2.75 15.82 -5.63
N ILE A 24 -1.97 15.77 -4.55
CA ILE A 24 -0.60 15.24 -4.54
C ILE A 24 -0.68 13.75 -4.21
N GLY A 25 -0.52 12.92 -5.24
CA GLY A 25 -0.41 11.47 -5.13
C GLY A 25 1.01 10.97 -5.38
N ARG A 26 1.19 9.66 -5.29
CA ARG A 26 2.48 8.99 -5.48
C ARG A 26 3.13 9.26 -6.84
N GLU A 27 2.33 9.43 -7.88
CA GLU A 27 2.80 9.64 -9.26
C GLU A 27 2.78 11.10 -9.70
N THR A 28 2.48 12.04 -8.79
CA THR A 28 2.40 13.47 -9.14
C THR A 28 3.74 14.00 -9.65
N GLY A 29 4.86 13.57 -9.07
CA GLY A 29 6.19 13.92 -9.58
C GLY A 29 6.42 13.41 -10.99
N ALA A 30 6.08 12.15 -11.28
CA ALA A 30 6.18 11.57 -12.62
C ALA A 30 5.27 12.30 -13.63
N LEU A 31 4.05 12.68 -13.22
CA LEU A 31 3.15 13.48 -14.04
C LEU A 31 3.78 14.83 -14.43
N ILE A 32 4.37 15.52 -13.46
CA ILE A 32 5.04 16.81 -13.71
C ILE A 32 6.19 16.64 -14.70
N GLU A 33 7.01 15.60 -14.54
CA GLU A 33 8.12 15.30 -15.46
C GLU A 33 7.63 14.96 -16.87
N ILE A 34 6.52 14.25 -17.02
CA ILE A 34 5.91 13.96 -18.32
C ILE A 34 5.39 15.25 -18.96
N LEU A 35 4.68 16.09 -18.21
CA LEU A 35 4.14 17.36 -18.73
C LEU A 35 5.25 18.31 -19.18
N ARG A 36 6.40 18.34 -18.51
CA ARG A 36 7.56 19.14 -18.87
C ARG A 36 8.22 18.75 -20.20
N LYS A 37 7.93 17.56 -20.73
CA LYS A 37 8.37 17.16 -22.07
C LYS A 37 7.68 17.97 -23.19
N TYR A 38 6.59 18.65 -22.87
CA TYR A 38 5.79 19.47 -23.78
C TYR A 38 6.00 20.96 -23.43
N PRO A 39 6.88 21.66 -24.14
CA PRO A 39 7.33 23.00 -23.74
C PRO A 39 6.27 24.11 -23.86
N ASP A 40 5.18 23.83 -24.56
CA ASP A 40 4.01 24.70 -24.71
C ASP A 40 2.97 24.52 -23.60
N LEU A 41 3.11 23.50 -22.77
CA LEU A 41 2.23 23.31 -21.63
C LEU A 41 2.71 24.11 -20.42
N GLN A 42 1.77 24.83 -19.81
CA GLN A 42 2.00 25.57 -18.57
C GLN A 42 1.34 24.86 -17.39
N ILE A 43 2.14 24.42 -16.41
CA ILE A 43 1.61 23.97 -15.11
C ILE A 43 1.46 25.21 -14.23
N LEU A 44 0.21 25.58 -13.94
CA LEU A 44 -0.13 26.80 -13.20
C LEU A 44 0.09 26.61 -11.69
N ALA A 45 -0.40 25.48 -11.15
CA ALA A 45 -0.37 25.19 -9.74
C ALA A 45 -0.66 23.71 -9.46
N ILE A 46 -0.35 23.31 -8.24
CA ILE A 46 -0.88 22.12 -7.60
C ILE A 46 -1.87 22.58 -6.53
N VAL A 47 -3.03 21.89 -6.43
CA VAL A 47 -4.01 22.14 -5.39
C VAL A 47 -4.15 20.86 -4.57
N ASP A 48 -4.05 20.97 -3.26
CA ASP A 48 -4.22 19.81 -2.37
C ASP A 48 -4.90 20.25 -1.07
N ASN A 49 -5.88 19.45 -0.63
CA ASN A 49 -6.67 19.75 0.56
C ASN A 49 -5.88 19.68 1.88
N PHE A 50 -4.75 18.98 1.86
CA PHE A 50 -4.01 18.63 3.07
C PHE A 50 -2.51 18.91 2.94
N LYS A 51 -1.89 18.52 1.83
CA LYS A 51 -0.44 18.61 1.64
C LYS A 51 0.06 20.04 1.41
N ASN A 52 -0.84 20.97 1.15
CA ASN A 52 -0.52 22.40 1.16
C ASN A 52 0.02 22.91 2.51
N ASN A 53 -0.26 22.20 3.61
CA ASN A 53 0.31 22.52 4.93
C ASN A 53 1.78 22.11 5.06
N PHE A 54 2.27 21.27 4.17
CA PHE A 54 3.62 20.70 4.22
C PHE A 54 4.52 21.15 3.08
N TYR A 55 3.93 21.55 1.97
CA TYR A 55 4.66 21.96 0.77
C TYR A 55 4.22 23.35 0.31
N GLU A 56 5.14 24.30 0.26
CA GLU A 56 4.94 25.54 -0.48
C GLU A 56 5.10 25.29 -1.99
N GLU A 57 6.03 24.39 -2.35
CA GLU A 57 6.29 23.94 -3.71
C GLU A 57 6.52 22.42 -3.72
N TYR A 58 6.05 21.75 -4.77
CA TYR A 58 6.29 20.32 -5.01
C TYR A 58 6.83 20.16 -6.44
N CYS A 59 8.03 19.58 -6.57
CA CYS A 59 8.75 19.48 -7.85
C CYS A 59 8.83 20.85 -8.62
N GLY A 60 9.04 21.96 -7.90
CA GLY A 60 9.14 23.29 -8.48
C GLY A 60 7.82 23.88 -9.00
N VAL A 61 6.68 23.35 -8.53
CA VAL A 61 5.33 23.89 -8.80
C VAL A 61 4.70 24.30 -7.46
N LYS A 62 4.14 25.51 -7.40
CA LYS A 62 3.49 26.04 -6.18
C LYS A 62 2.28 25.20 -5.77
N VAL A 63 2.15 24.95 -4.46
CA VAL A 63 1.05 24.20 -3.87
C VAL A 63 0.12 25.17 -3.13
N PHE A 64 -1.17 24.99 -3.34
CA PHE A 64 -2.22 25.80 -2.74
C PHE A 64 -3.27 24.94 -2.01
N ALA A 65 -3.84 25.49 -0.94
CA ALA A 65 -5.15 25.03 -0.47
C ALA A 65 -6.22 25.38 -1.51
N PRO A 66 -7.32 24.60 -1.61
CA PRO A 66 -8.41 24.89 -2.55
C PRO A 66 -8.92 26.31 -2.47
N GLU A 67 -9.18 26.81 -1.27
CA GLU A 67 -9.70 28.16 -1.03
C GLU A 67 -8.74 29.24 -1.52
N ALA A 68 -7.46 29.12 -1.16
CA ALA A 68 -6.43 30.07 -1.56
C ALA A 68 -6.17 30.04 -3.08
N PHE A 69 -6.31 28.86 -3.70
CA PHE A 69 -6.22 28.73 -5.16
C PHE A 69 -7.37 29.45 -5.84
N ILE A 70 -8.60 29.21 -5.39
CA ILE A 70 -9.84 29.75 -5.96
C ILE A 70 -9.90 31.26 -5.81
N GLU A 71 -9.48 31.81 -4.68
CA GLU A 71 -9.40 33.29 -4.48
C GLU A 71 -8.50 33.94 -5.52
N ARG A 72 -7.44 33.21 -5.96
CA ARG A 72 -6.46 33.73 -6.91
C ARG A 72 -6.78 33.43 -8.37
N TYR A 73 -7.39 32.26 -8.62
CA TYR A 73 -7.67 31.72 -9.95
C TYR A 73 -9.08 31.16 -9.99
N SER A 74 -9.98 31.81 -10.71
CA SER A 74 -11.40 31.40 -10.76
C SER A 74 -11.82 30.74 -12.06
N LYS A 75 -11.00 30.81 -13.12
CA LYS A 75 -11.36 30.37 -14.48
C LYS A 75 -10.14 30.15 -15.36
N ASP A 76 -10.41 29.58 -16.56
CA ASP A 76 -9.43 29.43 -17.65
C ASP A 76 -8.24 28.52 -17.36
N PHE A 77 -8.52 27.38 -16.74
CA PHE A 77 -7.54 26.30 -16.54
C PHE A 77 -8.18 24.91 -16.75
N ILE A 78 -7.33 23.92 -16.88
CA ILE A 78 -7.70 22.51 -16.99
C ILE A 78 -7.23 21.79 -15.74
N ILE A 79 -8.10 21.02 -15.09
CA ILE A 79 -7.75 20.23 -13.92
C ILE A 79 -7.36 18.83 -14.34
N LEU A 80 -6.19 18.39 -13.88
CA LEU A 80 -5.71 17.03 -14.01
C LEU A 80 -5.78 16.32 -12.67
N LEU A 81 -6.50 15.22 -12.61
CA LEU A 81 -6.59 14.34 -11.45
C LEU A 81 -5.71 13.10 -11.70
N ASN A 82 -4.62 12.99 -10.95
CA ASN A 82 -3.73 11.83 -10.98
C ASN A 82 -3.61 11.24 -9.57
N THR A 83 -4.75 10.96 -8.96
CA THR A 83 -4.84 10.49 -7.59
C THR A 83 -5.99 9.51 -7.45
N LYS A 84 -5.82 8.53 -6.56
CA LYS A 84 -6.89 7.60 -6.18
C LYS A 84 -8.13 8.27 -5.54
N TRP A 85 -8.02 9.55 -5.23
CA TRP A 85 -9.10 10.40 -4.68
C TRP A 85 -9.89 11.13 -5.76
N ALA A 86 -9.66 10.84 -7.02
CA ALA A 86 -10.24 11.57 -8.13
C ALA A 86 -11.76 11.75 -7.99
N GLU A 87 -12.50 10.72 -7.58
CA GLU A 87 -13.95 10.80 -7.36
C GLU A 87 -14.33 11.79 -6.26
N ALA A 88 -13.65 11.76 -5.11
CA ALA A 88 -13.92 12.68 -4.01
C ALA A 88 -13.56 14.12 -4.38
N ILE A 89 -12.48 14.31 -5.12
CA ILE A 89 -12.05 15.62 -5.62
C ILE A 89 -13.03 16.11 -6.69
N THR A 90 -13.50 15.26 -7.58
CA THR A 90 -14.51 15.61 -8.58
C THR A 90 -15.79 16.14 -7.91
N ARG A 91 -16.29 15.45 -6.88
CA ARG A 91 -17.45 15.93 -6.10
C ARG A 91 -17.18 17.28 -5.43
N GLN A 92 -15.96 17.49 -4.93
CA GLN A 92 -15.57 18.79 -4.37
C GLN A 92 -15.60 19.89 -5.43
N ILE A 93 -15.05 19.62 -6.63
CA ILE A 93 -15.06 20.56 -7.75
C ILE A 93 -16.50 20.86 -8.20
N GLU A 94 -17.35 19.83 -8.33
CA GLU A 94 -18.78 19.99 -8.66
C GLU A 94 -19.51 20.85 -7.63
N ALA A 95 -19.23 20.67 -6.34
CA ALA A 95 -19.79 21.49 -5.28
C ALA A 95 -19.33 22.96 -5.37
N LEU A 96 -18.08 23.21 -5.81
CA LEU A 96 -17.57 24.55 -6.03
C LEU A 96 -18.21 25.21 -7.27
N VAL A 97 -18.44 24.43 -8.33
CA VAL A 97 -19.18 24.89 -9.52
C VAL A 97 -20.63 25.22 -9.15
N SER A 98 -21.32 24.36 -8.41
CA SER A 98 -22.71 24.56 -7.98
C SER A 98 -22.90 25.79 -7.09
N ARG A 99 -21.82 26.25 -6.44
CA ARG A 99 -21.84 27.48 -5.64
C ARG A 99 -21.37 28.72 -6.42
N GLU A 100 -21.20 28.60 -7.72
CA GLU A 100 -20.68 29.68 -8.61
C GLU A 100 -19.25 30.15 -8.23
N VAL A 101 -18.51 29.36 -7.46
CA VAL A 101 -17.14 29.66 -7.05
C VAL A 101 -16.18 29.33 -8.20
N LEU A 102 -16.46 28.27 -8.95
CA LEU A 102 -15.83 27.94 -10.23
C LEU A 102 -16.88 28.08 -11.33
N LEU A 103 -16.50 28.68 -12.47
CA LEU A 103 -17.44 28.90 -13.56
C LEU A 103 -17.64 27.62 -14.37
N GLU A 104 -18.90 27.18 -14.49
CA GLU A 104 -19.31 26.05 -15.31
C GLU A 104 -18.85 26.27 -16.78
N GLY A 105 -18.33 25.22 -17.42
CA GLY A 105 -17.86 25.26 -18.82
C GLY A 105 -16.52 25.94 -19.06
N THR A 106 -15.91 26.60 -18.08
CA THR A 106 -14.55 27.16 -18.21
C THR A 106 -13.47 26.24 -17.65
N VAL A 107 -13.85 25.27 -16.83
CA VAL A 107 -12.95 24.28 -16.21
C VAL A 107 -13.27 22.91 -16.77
N LYS A 108 -12.28 22.29 -17.40
CA LYS A 108 -12.34 20.87 -17.78
C LYS A 108 -11.62 20.04 -16.72
N VAL A 109 -12.15 18.88 -16.40
CA VAL A 109 -11.55 17.93 -15.44
C VAL A 109 -11.19 16.63 -16.17
N TYR A 110 -9.94 16.23 -16.14
CA TYR A 110 -9.47 14.95 -16.67
C TYR A 110 -8.99 14.05 -15.52
N ASN A 111 -9.58 12.90 -15.39
CA ASN A 111 -9.13 11.86 -14.49
C ASN A 111 -8.14 10.93 -15.22
N LEU A 112 -6.86 11.10 -14.97
CA LEU A 112 -5.79 10.41 -15.69
C LEU A 112 -5.60 8.96 -15.25
N LEU A 113 -6.07 8.58 -14.06
CA LEU A 113 -5.91 7.22 -13.52
C LEU A 113 -7.04 6.29 -13.95
N TYR A 114 -8.26 6.81 -14.09
CA TYR A 114 -9.48 6.00 -14.12
C TYR A 114 -10.29 6.10 -15.42
N GLU A 115 -9.88 6.90 -16.40
CA GLU A 115 -10.57 6.90 -17.69
C GLU A 115 -10.41 5.53 -18.36
N ASN A 116 -11.40 4.66 -18.12
CA ASN A 116 -11.56 3.32 -18.72
C ASN A 116 -10.71 2.17 -18.13
N ALA A 117 -10.34 2.19 -16.87
CA ALA A 117 -9.82 0.99 -16.22
C ALA A 117 -10.94 -0.05 -16.07
N GLN A 118 -11.21 -0.82 -17.13
CA GLN A 118 -12.10 -1.97 -17.03
C GLN A 118 -11.41 -3.07 -16.23
N ILE A 119 -12.01 -3.43 -15.09
CA ILE A 119 -11.61 -4.64 -14.37
C ILE A 119 -11.83 -5.81 -15.30
N THR A 120 -10.76 -6.54 -15.57
CA THR A 120 -10.83 -7.75 -16.39
C THR A 120 -10.99 -8.96 -15.47
N ASP A 121 -11.91 -9.86 -15.79
CA ASP A 121 -12.02 -11.13 -15.08
C ASP A 121 -10.69 -11.89 -15.18
N PHE A 122 -10.15 -12.29 -14.05
CA PHE A 122 -8.91 -13.06 -13.95
C PHE A 122 -8.91 -14.30 -14.88
N THR A 123 -10.08 -14.96 -15.03
CA THR A 123 -10.22 -16.17 -15.87
C THR A 123 -10.12 -15.90 -17.37
N GLN A 124 -10.23 -14.64 -17.79
CA GLN A 124 -10.14 -14.23 -19.19
C GLN A 124 -8.72 -13.81 -19.60
N ILE A 125 -7.80 -13.78 -18.64
CA ILE A 125 -6.41 -13.39 -18.87
C ILE A 125 -5.52 -14.62 -18.76
N THR A 126 -4.61 -14.77 -19.70
CA THR A 126 -3.54 -15.78 -19.64
C THR A 126 -2.21 -15.06 -19.71
N ILE A 127 -1.43 -15.13 -18.62
CA ILE A 127 -0.05 -14.69 -18.59
C ILE A 127 0.82 -15.93 -18.40
N PRO A 128 1.82 -16.18 -19.27
CA PRO A 128 2.75 -17.28 -19.06
C PRO A 128 3.45 -17.18 -17.72
N TYR A 129 3.66 -18.30 -17.06
CA TYR A 129 4.29 -18.37 -15.74
C TYR A 129 5.16 -19.60 -15.58
N GLN A 130 6.07 -19.51 -14.63
CA GLN A 130 6.86 -20.64 -14.13
C GLN A 130 6.46 -20.90 -12.68
N PHE A 131 6.16 -22.17 -12.38
CA PHE A 131 5.80 -22.56 -11.01
C PHE A 131 6.63 -23.74 -10.55
N GLU A 132 7.51 -23.49 -9.62
CA GLU A 132 8.28 -24.52 -8.92
C GLU A 132 7.50 -24.97 -7.69
N ASN A 133 6.69 -26.00 -7.86
CA ASN A 133 5.78 -26.47 -6.83
C ASN A 133 6.53 -27.30 -5.76
N ARG A 134 6.47 -26.86 -4.50
CA ARG A 134 6.98 -27.57 -3.30
C ARG A 134 5.95 -27.58 -2.18
N GLN A 135 4.68 -27.30 -2.49
CA GLN A 135 3.60 -27.30 -1.51
C GLN A 135 3.43 -28.70 -0.88
N GLN A 136 3.09 -28.74 0.39
CA GLN A 136 2.80 -29.94 1.15
C GLN A 136 1.30 -30.16 1.39
N GLY A 137 0.44 -29.30 0.82
CA GLY A 137 -1.01 -29.37 0.95
C GLY A 137 -1.51 -28.88 2.30
N LYS A 138 -0.81 -27.91 2.91
CA LYS A 138 -1.23 -27.29 4.17
C LYS A 138 -2.51 -26.47 3.96
N GLU A 139 -3.29 -26.32 5.03
CA GLU A 139 -4.50 -25.49 5.04
C GLU A 139 -4.21 -23.98 5.09
N ASN A 140 -2.96 -23.58 5.27
CA ASN A 140 -2.56 -22.21 5.33
C ASN A 140 -1.48 -21.92 4.27
N LEU A 141 -1.64 -20.84 3.55
CA LEU A 141 -0.68 -20.35 2.57
C LEU A 141 -0.12 -19.02 3.05
N CYS A 142 1.19 -18.90 3.09
CA CYS A 142 1.86 -17.61 3.12
C CYS A 142 2.48 -17.36 1.75
N TYR A 143 2.07 -16.30 1.04
CA TYR A 143 2.79 -15.88 -0.15
C TYR A 143 3.42 -14.50 0.05
N VAL A 144 4.63 -14.35 -0.47
CA VAL A 144 5.42 -13.12 -0.39
C VAL A 144 5.62 -12.56 -1.78
N LEU A 145 5.08 -11.36 -2.01
CA LEU A 145 5.33 -10.59 -3.22
C LEU A 145 6.74 -10.02 -3.17
N ALA A 146 7.65 -10.53 -3.99
CA ALA A 146 9.07 -10.17 -3.95
C ALA A 146 9.67 -10.03 -5.36
N GLY A 147 10.81 -9.33 -5.41
CA GLY A 147 11.59 -9.20 -6.62
C GLY A 147 11.98 -7.77 -6.97
N TYR A 148 11.55 -6.78 -6.19
CA TYR A 148 11.75 -5.36 -6.50
C TYR A 148 12.58 -4.60 -5.48
N ASP A 149 12.81 -5.20 -4.28
CA ASP A 149 13.58 -4.57 -3.20
C ASP A 149 14.65 -5.48 -2.58
N PRO A 150 15.62 -5.96 -3.37
CA PRO A 150 16.61 -6.94 -2.92
C PRO A 150 17.47 -6.47 -1.74
N LYS A 151 17.54 -5.15 -1.51
CA LYS A 151 18.33 -4.57 -0.41
C LYS A 151 17.78 -4.91 0.97
N LEU A 152 16.53 -5.32 1.07
CA LEU A 152 15.85 -5.63 2.33
C LEU A 152 15.79 -7.14 2.63
N TRP A 153 16.07 -8.01 1.64
CA TRP A 153 15.85 -9.45 1.78
C TRP A 153 16.64 -10.09 2.94
N GLU A 154 17.84 -9.58 3.25
CA GLU A 154 18.62 -10.05 4.41
C GLU A 154 17.91 -9.80 5.75
N GLY A 155 17.09 -8.75 5.83
CA GLY A 155 16.31 -8.44 7.04
C GLY A 155 14.91 -9.01 7.00
N THR A 156 14.24 -9.02 5.86
CA THR A 156 12.83 -9.39 5.74
C THR A 156 12.61 -10.86 5.43
N LEU A 157 13.15 -11.35 4.29
CA LEU A 157 12.99 -12.76 3.91
C LEU A 157 13.75 -13.70 4.86
N ALA A 158 14.90 -13.28 5.39
CA ALA A 158 15.62 -14.05 6.41
C ALA A 158 14.81 -14.23 7.71
N ARG A 159 13.94 -13.26 8.06
CA ARG A 159 13.04 -13.41 9.20
C ARG A 159 11.93 -14.43 8.94
N ILE A 160 11.43 -14.49 7.70
CA ILE A 160 10.48 -15.55 7.30
C ILE A 160 11.17 -16.90 7.39
N GLU A 161 12.42 -17.02 6.92
CA GLU A 161 13.23 -18.23 7.01
C GLU A 161 13.47 -18.66 8.47
N ALA A 162 13.83 -17.71 9.35
CA ALA A 162 14.10 -17.98 10.76
C ALA A 162 12.85 -18.34 11.58
N PHE A 163 11.70 -17.74 11.25
CA PHE A 163 10.48 -17.83 12.06
C PHE A 163 9.32 -18.54 11.37
N GLN A 164 9.57 -19.25 10.27
CA GLN A 164 8.54 -19.99 9.54
C GLN A 164 7.83 -21.00 10.46
N SER A 165 6.53 -21.20 10.21
CA SER A 165 5.70 -22.18 10.92
C SER A 165 5.43 -23.38 10.02
N GLU A 166 5.52 -24.59 10.58
CA GLU A 166 5.18 -25.83 9.87
C GLU A 166 3.68 -25.92 9.46
N ARG A 167 2.86 -25.02 9.95
CA ARG A 167 1.42 -24.95 9.63
C ARG A 167 1.15 -24.36 8.24
N TYR A 168 2.13 -23.75 7.58
CA TYR A 168 1.97 -23.06 6.32
C TYR A 168 2.71 -23.75 5.17
N ASP A 169 2.12 -23.68 3.97
CA ASP A 169 2.86 -23.72 2.73
C ASP A 169 3.32 -22.29 2.40
N TYR A 170 4.57 -22.14 1.97
CA TYR A 170 5.14 -20.85 1.59
C TYR A 170 5.34 -20.77 0.08
N CYS A 171 5.13 -19.61 -0.49
CA CYS A 171 5.41 -19.34 -1.89
C CYS A 171 6.01 -17.93 -2.08
N ILE A 172 7.20 -17.84 -2.63
CA ILE A 172 7.72 -16.56 -3.11
C ILE A 172 7.11 -16.29 -4.50
N VAL A 173 6.67 -15.05 -4.74
CA VAL A 173 5.88 -14.67 -5.90
C VAL A 173 6.50 -13.47 -6.58
N SER A 174 6.99 -13.62 -7.81
CA SER A 174 7.62 -12.55 -8.59
C SER A 174 6.78 -12.19 -9.81
N SER A 175 6.23 -10.97 -9.83
CA SER A 175 5.39 -10.49 -10.93
C SER A 175 6.25 -9.82 -12.01
N GLY A 176 6.22 -10.37 -13.23
CA GLY A 176 6.89 -9.77 -14.39
C GLY A 176 8.37 -10.10 -14.55
N LYS A 177 8.90 -11.03 -13.78
CA LYS A 177 10.29 -11.51 -13.90
C LYS A 177 10.50 -12.81 -13.16
N TYR A 178 11.46 -13.60 -13.63
CA TYR A 178 12.06 -14.68 -12.86
C TYR A 178 13.31 -14.15 -12.16
N ASP A 179 13.49 -14.46 -10.88
CA ASP A 179 14.63 -14.04 -10.07
C ASP A 179 15.33 -15.29 -9.50
N GLU A 180 16.55 -15.54 -9.95
CA GLU A 180 17.32 -16.74 -9.57
C GLU A 180 17.63 -16.78 -8.07
N VAL A 181 17.88 -15.63 -7.43
CA VAL A 181 18.18 -15.56 -6.00
C VAL A 181 16.97 -15.98 -5.18
N LEU A 182 15.79 -15.50 -5.56
CA LEU A 182 14.53 -15.87 -4.90
C LEU A 182 14.16 -17.34 -5.16
N ALA A 183 14.38 -17.83 -6.37
CA ALA A 183 14.15 -19.23 -6.71
C ALA A 183 15.03 -20.18 -5.89
N GLU A 184 16.33 -19.88 -5.76
CA GLU A 184 17.26 -20.67 -4.93
C GLU A 184 16.94 -20.54 -3.43
N MET A 185 16.54 -19.37 -2.95
CA MET A 185 16.04 -19.19 -1.57
C MET A 185 14.81 -20.06 -1.31
N ALA A 186 13.83 -20.01 -2.19
CA ALA A 186 12.62 -20.83 -2.09
C ALA A 186 12.96 -22.33 -2.08
N LYS A 187 13.86 -22.76 -2.97
CA LYS A 187 14.33 -24.15 -3.05
C LYS A 187 15.02 -24.61 -1.78
N ARG A 188 15.92 -23.79 -1.22
CA ARG A 188 16.66 -24.10 0.01
C ARG A 188 15.71 -24.31 1.21
N ASN A 189 14.64 -23.52 1.26
CA ASN A 189 13.66 -23.55 2.35
C ASN A 189 12.48 -24.51 2.10
N GLY A 190 12.45 -25.22 0.97
CA GLY A 190 11.33 -26.08 0.60
C GLY A 190 10.04 -25.30 0.26
N TRP A 191 10.17 -24.03 -0.08
CA TRP A 191 9.05 -23.16 -0.49
C TRP A 191 8.81 -23.25 -1.99
N SER A 192 7.58 -23.06 -2.40
CA SER A 192 7.24 -22.87 -3.81
C SER A 192 7.77 -21.54 -4.33
N TYR A 193 8.00 -21.47 -5.65
CA TYR A 193 8.34 -20.22 -6.33
C TYR A 193 7.46 -20.04 -7.56
N LEU A 194 6.85 -18.87 -7.69
CA LEU A 194 5.98 -18.52 -8.81
C LEU A 194 6.45 -17.23 -9.46
N ALA A 195 6.69 -17.26 -10.76
CA ALA A 195 7.05 -16.08 -11.54
C ALA A 195 6.17 -15.95 -12.78
N THR A 196 5.76 -14.73 -13.13
CA THR A 196 5.02 -14.43 -14.37
C THR A 196 5.88 -13.62 -15.34
N GLU A 197 5.65 -13.79 -16.65
CA GLU A 197 6.39 -13.03 -17.66
C GLU A 197 6.03 -11.54 -17.71
N ARG A 198 4.80 -11.19 -17.30
CA ARG A 198 4.33 -9.80 -17.27
C ARG A 198 4.03 -9.37 -15.84
N ASN A 199 4.35 -8.11 -15.53
CA ASN A 199 4.05 -7.53 -14.23
C ASN A 199 2.55 -7.22 -14.11
N GLN A 200 1.84 -8.09 -13.39
CA GLN A 200 0.42 -7.97 -13.06
C GLN A 200 0.19 -8.52 -11.65
N VAL A 201 0.37 -7.64 -10.65
CA VAL A 201 0.37 -8.02 -9.24
C VAL A 201 -0.95 -8.71 -8.83
N ALA A 202 -2.10 -8.18 -9.22
CA ALA A 202 -3.39 -8.79 -8.90
C ALA A 202 -3.57 -10.17 -9.58
N TYR A 203 -3.07 -10.32 -10.81
CA TYR A 203 -3.12 -11.61 -11.52
C TYR A 203 -2.32 -12.68 -10.79
N ILE A 204 -1.07 -12.40 -10.44
CA ILE A 204 -0.19 -13.38 -9.79
C ILE A 204 -0.65 -13.72 -8.37
N GLN A 205 -1.26 -12.75 -7.64
CA GLN A 205 -1.92 -13.01 -6.35
C GLN A 205 -3.08 -14.00 -6.51
N ASN A 206 -3.92 -13.86 -7.53
CA ASN A 206 -4.96 -14.83 -7.81
C ASN A 206 -4.38 -16.20 -8.19
N LEU A 207 -3.38 -16.20 -9.05
CA LEU A 207 -2.75 -17.42 -9.56
C LEU A 207 -2.12 -18.24 -8.43
N VAL A 208 -1.39 -17.62 -7.50
CA VAL A 208 -0.78 -18.35 -6.37
C VAL A 208 -1.83 -18.98 -5.48
N ILE A 209 -2.97 -18.33 -5.26
CA ILE A 209 -4.08 -18.87 -4.47
C ILE A 209 -4.73 -20.05 -5.20
N GLU A 210 -4.95 -19.94 -6.53
CA GLU A 210 -5.50 -21.07 -7.33
C GLU A 210 -4.56 -22.28 -7.35
N LEU A 211 -3.24 -22.04 -7.43
CA LEU A 211 -2.24 -23.11 -7.45
C LEU A 211 -2.08 -23.80 -6.06
N HIS A 212 -2.64 -23.22 -4.98
CA HIS A 212 -2.64 -23.80 -3.64
C HIS A 212 -4.08 -24.15 -3.19
N PRO A 213 -4.77 -25.10 -3.81
CA PRO A 213 -6.20 -25.34 -3.62
C PRO A 213 -6.59 -25.77 -2.21
N HIS A 214 -5.67 -26.31 -1.42
CA HIS A 214 -5.91 -26.76 -0.05
C HIS A 214 -5.88 -25.62 0.98
N ALA A 215 -5.31 -24.44 0.59
CA ALA A 215 -5.23 -23.30 1.49
C ALA A 215 -6.61 -22.71 1.80
N LYS A 216 -7.00 -22.74 3.07
CA LYS A 216 -8.20 -22.11 3.62
C LYS A 216 -7.92 -20.70 4.11
N TYR A 217 -6.73 -20.48 4.69
CA TYR A 217 -6.26 -19.20 5.19
C TYR A 217 -5.05 -18.73 4.37
N ILE A 218 -5.04 -17.47 4.04
CA ILE A 218 -4.10 -16.86 3.11
C ILE A 218 -3.47 -15.66 3.77
N LEU A 219 -2.18 -15.74 4.06
CA LEU A 219 -1.37 -14.63 4.53
C LEU A 219 -0.62 -14.04 3.33
N LYS A 220 -0.98 -12.82 2.95
CA LYS A 220 -0.28 -12.02 1.95
C LYS A 220 0.76 -11.17 2.65
N MET A 221 1.98 -11.18 2.14
CA MET A 221 3.06 -10.32 2.61
C MET A 221 3.78 -9.66 1.44
N ASP A 222 4.26 -8.44 1.64
CA ASP A 222 5.21 -7.77 0.75
C ASP A 222 6.65 -8.01 1.22
N GLU A 223 7.62 -7.89 0.32
CA GLU A 223 9.03 -8.21 0.57
C GLU A 223 9.74 -7.28 1.57
N ASP A 224 9.12 -6.19 1.95
CA ASP A 224 9.64 -5.17 2.86
C ASP A 224 9.03 -5.22 4.28
N ILE A 225 8.37 -6.34 4.59
CA ILE A 225 7.73 -6.58 5.89
C ILE A 225 8.67 -7.35 6.83
N PHE A 226 8.95 -6.77 7.99
CA PHE A 226 9.68 -7.42 9.09
C PHE A 226 8.69 -8.10 10.02
N ILE A 227 9.00 -9.32 10.46
CA ILE A 227 8.19 -10.09 11.40
C ILE A 227 9.05 -10.59 12.56
N GLY A 228 8.42 -10.80 13.72
CA GLY A 228 9.07 -11.41 14.89
C GLY A 228 8.79 -12.90 15.00
N LYS A 229 9.34 -13.49 16.05
CA LYS A 229 9.08 -14.89 16.44
C LYS A 229 7.59 -15.15 16.64
N ASP A 230 7.14 -16.35 16.31
CA ASP A 230 5.75 -16.82 16.45
C ASP A 230 4.68 -16.03 15.67
N PHE A 231 5.12 -15.12 14.77
CA PHE A 231 4.23 -14.25 14.01
C PHE A 231 3.14 -15.02 13.25
N PHE A 232 3.53 -16.04 12.51
CA PHE A 232 2.61 -16.82 11.67
C PHE A 232 1.53 -17.52 12.49
N ASP A 233 1.92 -18.20 13.57
CA ASP A 233 1.00 -18.91 14.43
C ASP A 233 0.07 -17.97 15.18
N ARG A 234 0.57 -16.83 15.62
CA ARG A 234 -0.24 -15.80 16.30
C ARG A 234 -1.27 -15.20 15.36
N MET A 235 -0.87 -14.82 14.13
CA MET A 235 -1.82 -14.32 13.13
C MET A 235 -2.95 -15.32 12.88
N LEU A 236 -2.61 -16.59 12.65
CA LEU A 236 -3.59 -17.63 12.38
C LEU A 236 -4.50 -17.90 13.57
N ASN A 237 -3.94 -17.98 14.77
CA ASN A 237 -4.72 -18.25 15.99
C ASN A 237 -5.69 -17.11 16.26
N THR A 238 -5.24 -15.84 16.19
CA THR A 238 -6.11 -14.67 16.38
C THR A 238 -7.24 -14.62 15.35
N TYR A 239 -6.96 -14.93 14.07
CA TYR A 239 -8.00 -15.00 13.06
C TYR A 239 -9.06 -16.08 13.40
N ARG A 240 -8.61 -17.28 13.80
CA ARG A 240 -9.50 -18.38 14.18
C ARG A 240 -10.29 -18.09 15.46
N GLU A 241 -9.73 -17.36 16.40
CA GLU A 241 -10.44 -16.90 17.61
C GLU A 241 -11.59 -15.97 17.23
N CYS A 242 -11.36 -15.01 16.33
CA CYS A 242 -12.43 -14.15 15.82
C CYS A 242 -13.54 -14.94 15.11
N GLU A 243 -13.20 -15.96 14.32
CA GLU A 243 -14.19 -16.85 13.70
C GLU A 243 -14.97 -17.65 14.74
N ALA A 244 -14.29 -18.17 15.77
CA ALA A 244 -14.91 -18.99 16.82
C ALA A 244 -15.86 -18.18 17.73
N GLU A 245 -15.61 -16.89 17.91
CA GLU A 245 -16.49 -15.95 18.61
C GLU A 245 -17.77 -15.59 17.81
N GLY A 246 -17.92 -16.15 16.62
CA GLY A 246 -19.09 -15.98 15.75
C GLY A 246 -19.03 -14.77 14.83
N GLU A 247 -17.88 -14.14 14.71
CA GLU A 247 -17.73 -13.03 13.74
C GLU A 247 -17.57 -13.58 12.31
N SER A 248 -18.64 -13.49 11.55
CA SER A 248 -18.70 -13.93 10.14
C SER A 248 -18.32 -12.82 9.14
N ARG A 249 -18.13 -11.58 9.61
CA ARG A 249 -17.87 -10.40 8.77
C ARG A 249 -16.40 -10.03 8.69
N ILE A 250 -15.48 -10.98 8.91
CA ILE A 250 -14.04 -10.71 8.85
C ILE A 250 -13.64 -10.40 7.41
N GLY A 251 -13.29 -9.16 7.13
CA GLY A 251 -12.69 -8.74 5.88
C GLY A 251 -11.26 -9.23 5.77
N PHE A 252 -10.42 -8.85 6.71
CA PHE A 252 -9.08 -9.36 6.93
C PHE A 252 -8.55 -8.97 8.32
N LEU A 253 -7.53 -9.71 8.78
CA LEU A 253 -6.77 -9.41 9.98
C LEU A 253 -5.44 -8.78 9.59
N VAL A 254 -5.02 -7.75 10.33
CA VAL A 254 -3.73 -7.08 10.17
C VAL A 254 -2.94 -7.06 11.48
N PRO A 255 -1.61 -7.10 11.45
CA PRO A 255 -0.79 -6.81 12.62
C PRO A 255 -0.70 -5.28 12.87
N ILE A 256 -0.20 -4.87 14.02
CA ILE A 256 0.22 -3.48 14.22
C ILE A 256 1.44 -3.21 13.33
N ILE A 257 1.35 -2.21 12.47
CA ILE A 257 2.47 -1.73 11.64
C ILE A 257 2.72 -0.27 11.99
N PRO A 258 3.85 0.10 12.61
CA PRO A 258 4.13 1.48 13.04
C PRO A 258 4.08 2.49 11.90
N LEU A 259 4.63 2.13 10.73
CA LEU A 259 4.53 2.94 9.51
C LEU A 259 3.30 2.51 8.69
N ASN A 260 2.12 2.74 9.26
CA ASN A 260 0.83 2.51 8.61
C ASN A 260 -0.18 3.53 9.14
N VAL A 261 -1.21 3.79 8.37
CA VAL A 261 -2.26 4.80 8.63
C VAL A 261 -2.94 4.61 9.99
N ALA A 262 -3.30 3.37 10.30
CA ALA A 262 -3.96 3.00 11.54
C ALA A 262 -2.96 2.49 12.58
N GLY A 263 -2.02 1.67 12.13
CA GLY A 263 -1.06 0.98 12.97
C GLY A 263 -0.19 1.92 13.81
N VAL A 264 0.15 3.12 13.29
CA VAL A 264 0.89 4.13 14.05
C VAL A 264 0.20 4.49 15.36
N VAL A 265 -1.12 4.66 15.34
CA VAL A 265 -1.89 5.04 16.55
C VAL A 265 -1.86 3.91 17.57
N SER A 266 -2.07 2.69 17.13
CA SER A 266 -2.04 1.49 17.99
C SER A 266 -0.64 1.24 18.55
N TYR A 267 0.39 1.40 17.70
CA TYR A 267 1.79 1.30 18.12
C TYR A 267 2.14 2.31 19.20
N LEU A 268 1.88 3.60 18.95
CA LEU A 268 2.18 4.68 19.90
C LEU A 268 1.44 4.53 21.24
N LYS A 269 0.19 4.03 21.21
CA LYS A 269 -0.54 3.67 22.42
C LYS A 269 0.11 2.49 23.14
N ALA A 270 0.52 1.46 22.38
CA ALA A 270 1.12 0.24 22.93
C ALA A 270 2.42 0.53 23.70
N ILE A 271 3.25 1.43 23.18
CA ILE A 271 4.53 1.83 23.80
C ILE A 271 4.42 3.04 24.75
N GLY A 272 3.22 3.63 24.89
CA GLY A 272 2.97 4.77 25.80
C GLY A 272 3.61 6.10 25.36
N ARG A 273 3.96 6.25 24.06
CA ARG A 273 4.69 7.45 23.56
C ARG A 273 3.85 8.33 22.63
N LYS A 274 2.53 8.21 22.67
CA LYS A 274 1.65 8.98 21.77
C LYS A 274 1.77 10.49 22.00
N GLU A 275 1.78 10.96 23.26
CA GLU A 275 1.90 12.38 23.59
C GLU A 275 3.25 12.97 23.15
N GLU A 276 4.33 12.20 23.28
CA GLU A 276 5.66 12.60 22.82
C GLU A 276 5.71 12.79 21.31
N PHE A 277 5.14 11.84 20.57
CA PHE A 277 5.00 11.93 19.12
C PHE A 277 4.19 13.15 18.71
N GLU A 278 3.02 13.35 19.33
CA GLU A 278 2.12 14.46 18.99
C GLU A 278 2.73 15.84 19.34
N LYS A 279 3.55 15.92 20.37
CA LYS A 279 4.30 17.14 20.71
C LYS A 279 5.35 17.49 19.65
N LYS A 280 5.97 16.47 19.04
CA LYS A 280 7.05 16.67 18.08
C LYS A 280 6.54 16.85 16.65
N PHE A 281 5.55 16.06 16.23
CA PHE A 281 5.12 15.97 14.84
C PHE A 281 3.66 16.41 14.62
N GLY A 282 2.95 16.81 15.67
CA GLY A 282 1.54 17.14 15.60
C GLY A 282 0.64 15.94 15.83
N ARG A 283 -0.65 16.22 15.94
CA ARG A 283 -1.67 15.25 16.33
C ARG A 283 -1.79 14.10 15.32
N VAL A 284 -1.85 12.88 15.83
CA VAL A 284 -1.98 11.66 15.02
C VAL A 284 -3.36 11.04 15.16
N TYR A 285 -3.93 10.63 14.02
CA TYR A 285 -5.24 9.99 13.93
C TYR A 285 -5.14 8.71 13.11
N ARG A 286 -6.08 7.80 13.31
CA ARG A 286 -6.36 6.71 12.36
C ARG A 286 -6.97 7.31 11.09
N SER A 287 -6.14 7.76 10.19
CA SER A 287 -6.56 8.47 8.99
C SER A 287 -5.53 8.27 7.87
N ARG A 288 -6.00 8.28 6.62
CA ARG A 288 -5.14 8.31 5.44
C ARG A 288 -4.20 9.52 5.38
N PHE A 289 -4.51 10.56 6.12
CA PHE A 289 -3.73 11.79 6.20
C PHE A 289 -2.87 11.73 7.46
N SER A 290 -1.83 10.91 7.38
CA SER A 290 -0.88 10.76 8.48
C SER A 290 0.48 11.26 8.04
N GLN A 291 1.11 12.11 8.86
CA GLN A 291 2.47 12.59 8.64
C GLN A 291 3.51 11.47 8.59
N VAL A 292 3.14 10.24 9.01
CA VAL A 292 4.04 9.07 8.92
C VAL A 292 4.38 8.66 7.49
N PHE A 293 3.65 9.13 6.47
CA PHE A 293 3.94 8.86 5.07
C PHE A 293 4.82 9.89 4.39
N ASP A 294 4.79 11.13 4.90
CA ASP A 294 5.32 12.27 4.17
C ASP A 294 6.69 12.72 4.69
N PHE A 295 7.00 12.43 5.95
CA PHE A 295 8.23 12.92 6.57
C PHE A 295 9.18 11.79 6.94
N GLU A 296 10.44 11.91 6.53
CA GLU A 296 11.51 10.98 6.84
C GLU A 296 11.77 10.94 8.37
N GLU A 297 11.70 12.08 9.03
CA GLU A 297 11.93 12.22 10.46
C GLU A 297 10.90 11.44 11.29
N THR A 298 9.68 11.30 10.83
CA THR A 298 8.66 10.50 11.52
C THR A 298 8.98 9.01 11.43
N ALA A 299 9.44 8.55 10.28
CA ALA A 299 9.84 7.16 10.08
C ALA A 299 11.07 6.81 10.93
N VAL A 300 12.11 7.65 10.88
CA VAL A 300 13.31 7.49 11.72
C VAL A 300 12.93 7.47 13.20
N TRP A 301 12.13 8.43 13.66
CA TRP A 301 11.72 8.49 15.06
C TRP A 301 10.96 7.24 15.52
N LEU A 302 10.05 6.71 14.69
CA LEU A 302 9.32 5.49 15.02
C LEU A 302 10.26 4.30 15.15
N TRP A 303 11.24 4.14 14.25
CA TRP A 303 12.24 3.09 14.34
C TRP A 303 13.22 3.30 15.50
N ASP A 304 13.52 4.54 15.89
CA ASP A 304 14.33 4.85 17.07
C ASP A 304 13.65 4.55 18.41
N THR A 305 12.33 4.33 18.40
CA THR A 305 11.61 3.87 19.61
C THR A 305 11.88 2.41 19.95
N MET A 306 12.49 1.65 19.03
CA MET A 306 12.83 0.24 19.17
C MET A 306 14.34 0.10 19.37
N ASP A 307 14.78 -0.58 20.40
CA ASP A 307 16.18 -0.98 20.56
C ASP A 307 16.52 -2.09 19.57
N SER A 308 15.66 -3.11 19.47
CA SER A 308 15.63 -4.06 18.37
C SER A 308 14.17 -4.38 18.00
N PHE A 309 13.96 -4.84 16.76
CA PHE A 309 12.62 -5.22 16.31
C PHE A 309 12.07 -6.41 17.12
N ASP A 310 12.92 -7.37 17.46
CA ASP A 310 12.48 -8.59 18.18
C ASP A 310 12.05 -8.27 19.61
N GLU A 311 12.79 -7.41 20.34
CA GLU A 311 12.37 -6.97 21.69
C GLU A 311 11.05 -6.23 21.67
N MET A 312 10.87 -5.36 20.68
CA MET A 312 9.61 -4.64 20.53
C MET A 312 8.45 -5.60 20.16
N ALA A 313 8.70 -6.58 19.30
CA ALA A 313 7.71 -7.59 18.95
C ALA A 313 7.32 -8.44 20.19
N GLU A 314 8.27 -8.82 21.04
CA GLU A 314 8.02 -9.50 22.31
C GLU A 314 7.24 -8.62 23.29
N GLN A 315 7.61 -7.35 23.44
CA GLN A 315 6.90 -6.39 24.30
C GLN A 315 5.44 -6.23 23.89
N ILE A 316 5.18 -6.02 22.59
CA ILE A 316 3.82 -5.93 22.04
C ILE A 316 3.13 -7.29 22.15
N GLY A 317 3.87 -8.38 22.01
CA GLY A 317 3.41 -9.75 22.15
C GLY A 317 2.75 -10.09 23.48
N ASN A 318 3.00 -9.34 24.53
CA ASN A 318 2.32 -9.49 25.82
C ASN A 318 0.88 -8.95 25.84
N ARG A 319 0.43 -8.34 24.75
CA ARG A 319 -0.95 -7.88 24.59
C ARG A 319 -1.77 -8.92 23.86
N ASN A 320 -3.08 -8.85 24.03
CA ASN A 320 -4.03 -9.79 23.42
C ASN A 320 -5.23 -9.04 22.82
N GLY A 321 -6.01 -9.75 22.03
CA GLY A 321 -7.26 -9.29 21.45
C GLY A 321 -7.06 -8.53 20.14
N VAL A 322 -8.17 -8.04 19.63
CA VAL A 322 -8.26 -7.29 18.38
C VAL A 322 -8.99 -5.98 18.59
N GLU A 323 -8.63 -4.96 17.81
CA GLU A 323 -9.41 -3.72 17.68
C GLU A 323 -9.99 -3.64 16.25
N VAL A 324 -11.20 -3.12 16.13
CA VAL A 324 -11.78 -2.81 14.83
C VAL A 324 -11.00 -1.64 14.22
N CYS A 325 -10.54 -1.85 12.99
CA CYS A 325 -9.96 -0.79 12.18
C CYS A 325 -11.04 -0.26 11.22
N ASP A 326 -11.63 0.88 11.57
CA ASP A 326 -12.70 1.56 10.82
C ASP A 326 -12.18 2.48 9.73
N CYS A 327 -10.88 2.49 9.51
CA CYS A 327 -10.22 3.29 8.49
C CYS A 327 -9.47 2.40 7.49
N TYR A 328 -8.94 3.04 6.46
CA TYR A 328 -8.07 2.41 5.48
C TYR A 328 -6.83 1.79 6.14
N TYR A 329 -6.43 0.62 5.68
CA TYR A 329 -5.22 -0.07 6.11
C TYR A 329 -4.40 -0.49 4.89
N ASN A 330 -3.10 -0.25 4.90
CA ASN A 330 -2.22 -0.72 3.83
C ASN A 330 -2.09 -2.24 3.90
N ILE A 331 -2.18 -2.90 2.75
CA ILE A 331 -2.26 -4.35 2.64
C ILE A 331 -0.91 -5.06 2.50
N GLY A 332 0.19 -4.41 2.89
CA GLY A 332 1.53 -5.03 2.87
C GLY A 332 1.63 -6.34 3.67
N CYS A 333 0.77 -6.49 4.70
CA CYS A 333 0.66 -7.73 5.46
C CYS A 333 -0.78 -7.92 5.94
N ILE A 334 -1.50 -8.89 5.36
CA ILE A 334 -2.89 -9.20 5.69
C ILE A 334 -3.16 -10.70 5.69
N LEU A 335 -3.98 -11.16 6.65
CA LEU A 335 -4.50 -12.52 6.69
C LEU A 335 -6.00 -12.52 6.41
N TYR A 336 -6.45 -13.36 5.49
CA TYR A 336 -7.84 -13.52 5.11
C TYR A 336 -8.16 -14.98 4.74
N SER A 337 -9.44 -15.34 4.72
CA SER A 337 -9.86 -16.68 4.32
C SER A 337 -10.01 -16.79 2.79
N ARG A 338 -9.90 -18.01 2.25
CA ARG A 338 -10.23 -18.28 0.84
C ARG A 338 -11.68 -17.90 0.51
N SER A 339 -12.61 -18.11 1.46
CA SER A 339 -14.01 -17.71 1.30
C SER A 339 -14.12 -16.18 1.12
N ARG A 340 -13.34 -15.40 1.87
CA ARG A 340 -13.26 -13.95 1.70
C ARG A 340 -12.74 -13.55 0.31
N TRP A 341 -11.66 -14.20 -0.15
CA TRP A 341 -11.12 -13.98 -1.50
C TRP A 341 -12.15 -14.30 -2.59
N SER A 342 -12.90 -15.40 -2.44
CA SER A 342 -13.98 -15.78 -3.37
C SER A 342 -15.14 -14.79 -3.31
N LEU A 343 -15.53 -14.32 -2.12
CA LEU A 343 -16.62 -13.34 -1.92
C LEU A 343 -16.31 -12.00 -2.59
N MET A 344 -15.04 -11.60 -2.61
CA MET A 344 -14.60 -10.37 -3.29
C MET A 344 -14.56 -10.51 -4.82
N GLY A 345 -14.75 -11.72 -5.37
CA GLY A 345 -14.60 -11.98 -6.79
C GLY A 345 -13.14 -12.06 -7.25
N LYS A 346 -12.23 -12.42 -6.32
CA LYS A 346 -10.77 -12.44 -6.50
C LYS A 346 -10.16 -11.02 -6.57
N TRP A 347 -8.84 -10.93 -6.63
CA TRP A 347 -8.16 -9.64 -6.83
C TRP A 347 -8.47 -9.07 -8.21
N PRO A 348 -8.83 -7.78 -8.31
CA PRO A 348 -9.23 -7.17 -9.59
C PRO A 348 -8.00 -7.02 -10.49
N VAL A 349 -8.02 -7.68 -11.63
CA VAL A 349 -6.96 -7.51 -12.63
C VAL A 349 -7.27 -6.27 -13.47
N LEU A 350 -6.40 -5.30 -13.39
CA LEU A 350 -6.51 -4.03 -14.09
C LEU A 350 -5.64 -4.04 -15.36
N PRO A 351 -5.95 -3.22 -16.37
CA PRO A 351 -5.09 -3.07 -17.53
C PRO A 351 -3.67 -2.67 -17.14
N GLU A 352 -2.69 -3.08 -17.96
CA GLU A 352 -1.28 -2.72 -17.76
C GLU A 352 -1.08 -1.21 -17.59
N GLY A 353 -0.24 -0.84 -16.63
CA GLY A 353 0.08 0.56 -16.35
C GLY A 353 -0.97 1.33 -15.55
N THR A 354 -1.99 0.68 -15.02
CA THR A 354 -2.81 1.25 -13.96
C THR A 354 -1.98 1.33 -12.69
N GLY A 355 -2.08 2.47 -11.99
CA GLY A 355 -1.21 2.81 -10.87
C GLY A 355 -1.14 1.77 -9.75
N ILE A 356 -0.09 1.84 -8.95
CA ILE A 356 0.14 1.00 -7.77
C ILE A 356 -0.88 1.36 -6.68
N GLY A 357 -1.41 0.36 -5.97
CA GLY A 357 -2.30 0.53 -4.80
C GLY A 357 -3.79 0.49 -5.14
N LEU A 358 -4.16 0.11 -6.36
CA LEU A 358 -5.57 -0.10 -6.72
C LEU A 358 -6.16 -1.37 -6.11
N ASP A 359 -5.35 -2.38 -5.87
CA ASP A 359 -5.71 -3.58 -5.12
C ASP A 359 -6.10 -3.24 -3.66
N GLU A 360 -5.34 -2.35 -3.01
CA GLU A 360 -5.68 -1.83 -1.68
C GLU A 360 -7.01 -1.09 -1.68
N GLU A 361 -7.20 -0.19 -2.64
CA GLU A 361 -8.45 0.59 -2.78
C GLU A 361 -9.64 -0.34 -3.01
N TYR A 362 -9.45 -1.34 -3.87
CA TYR A 362 -10.50 -2.30 -4.20
C TYR A 362 -10.95 -3.12 -2.98
N ILE A 363 -10.01 -3.73 -2.25
CA ILE A 363 -10.37 -4.55 -1.09
C ILE A 363 -11.01 -3.71 0.02
N TYR A 364 -10.55 -2.48 0.20
CA TYR A 364 -11.16 -1.56 1.16
C TYR A 364 -12.60 -1.17 0.78
N LYS A 365 -12.82 -0.85 -0.49
CA LYS A 365 -14.16 -0.56 -1.01
C LYS A 365 -15.07 -1.77 -0.87
N ASP A 366 -14.61 -2.95 -1.26
CA ASP A 366 -15.34 -4.21 -1.17
C ASP A 366 -15.71 -4.56 0.28
N ASN A 367 -14.80 -4.34 1.23
CA ASN A 367 -15.10 -4.51 2.66
C ASN A 367 -16.24 -3.61 3.12
N ARG A 368 -16.23 -2.33 2.71
CA ARG A 368 -17.28 -1.38 3.07
C ARG A 368 -18.63 -1.72 2.43
N GLU A 369 -18.63 -2.08 1.16
CA GLU A 369 -19.86 -2.44 0.42
C GLU A 369 -20.52 -3.70 0.97
N LYS A 370 -19.73 -4.61 1.55
CA LYS A 370 -20.19 -5.89 2.13
C LYS A 370 -20.30 -5.87 3.66
N ASP A 371 -20.15 -4.72 4.29
CA ASP A 371 -20.15 -4.56 5.76
C ASP A 371 -19.16 -5.52 6.46
N LEU A 372 -17.96 -5.66 5.88
CA LEU A 372 -16.91 -6.51 6.43
C LEU A 372 -15.96 -5.70 7.31
N VAL A 373 -15.45 -6.34 8.34
CA VAL A 373 -14.63 -5.72 9.39
C VAL A 373 -13.15 -6.00 9.14
N ILE A 374 -12.32 -4.98 9.29
CA ILE A 374 -10.88 -5.12 9.40
C ILE A 374 -10.52 -5.19 10.88
N TYR A 375 -9.88 -6.27 11.30
CA TYR A 375 -9.37 -6.42 12.66
C TYR A 375 -7.88 -6.17 12.72
N GLU A 376 -7.44 -5.35 13.68
CA GLU A 376 -6.03 -5.14 14.00
C GLU A 376 -5.67 -5.95 15.27
N ALA A 377 -4.75 -6.90 15.13
CA ALA A 377 -4.29 -7.75 16.21
C ALA A 377 -3.38 -6.97 17.17
N GLN A 378 -3.85 -6.72 18.39
CA GLN A 378 -3.18 -5.83 19.34
C GLN A 378 -1.88 -6.39 19.95
N GLY A 379 -1.67 -7.68 19.81
CA GLY A 379 -0.46 -8.35 20.30
C GLY A 379 0.49 -8.82 19.21
N ILE A 380 0.36 -8.35 17.97
CA ILE A 380 1.21 -8.79 16.86
C ILE A 380 1.82 -7.56 16.17
N LEU A 381 3.15 -7.50 16.14
CA LEU A 381 3.91 -6.45 15.47
C LEU A 381 4.42 -6.95 14.11
N ALA A 382 4.27 -6.13 13.09
CA ALA A 382 5.03 -6.22 11.85
C ALA A 382 5.68 -4.87 11.56
N GLY A 383 6.86 -4.89 10.97
CA GLY A 383 7.55 -3.68 10.54
C GLY A 383 7.39 -3.45 9.05
N HIS A 384 7.23 -2.20 8.65
CA HIS A 384 7.38 -1.75 7.28
C HIS A 384 8.43 -0.64 7.29
N LEU A 385 9.47 -0.75 6.45
CA LEU A 385 10.62 0.14 6.58
C LEU A 385 10.26 1.59 6.26
N ALA A 386 9.58 1.80 5.12
CA ALA A 386 9.33 3.14 4.61
C ALA A 386 8.31 3.17 3.48
N PHE A 387 7.66 4.31 3.30
CA PHE A 387 6.92 4.63 2.08
C PHE A 387 7.79 5.36 1.05
N GLY A 388 7.33 5.45 -0.18
CA GLY A 388 8.07 5.90 -1.35
C GLY A 388 9.04 7.08 -1.15
N MET A 389 8.59 8.20 -0.58
CA MET A 389 9.44 9.37 -0.36
C MET A 389 10.49 9.18 0.74
N GLN A 390 10.21 8.36 1.73
CA GLN A 390 11.11 8.08 2.85
C GLN A 390 12.16 7.03 2.51
N LYS A 391 11.98 6.29 1.40
CA LYS A 391 12.72 5.07 1.09
C LYS A 391 14.23 5.27 1.05
N GLN A 392 14.71 6.37 0.47
CA GLN A 392 16.16 6.61 0.34
C GLN A 392 16.81 6.80 1.72
N GLN A 393 16.24 7.64 2.57
CA GLN A 393 16.75 7.89 3.92
C GLN A 393 16.62 6.65 4.81
N MET A 394 15.50 5.94 4.71
CA MET A 394 15.26 4.75 5.53
C MET A 394 16.11 3.55 5.11
N LEU A 395 16.47 3.40 3.83
CA LEU A 395 17.47 2.42 3.42
C LEU A 395 18.85 2.74 4.01
N LYS A 396 19.24 4.02 4.05
CA LYS A 396 20.47 4.43 4.73
C LYS A 396 20.41 4.08 6.21
N TYR A 397 19.32 4.44 6.87
CA TYR A 397 19.06 4.09 8.27
C TYR A 397 19.14 2.58 8.52
N TYR A 398 18.53 1.77 7.67
CA TYR A 398 18.59 0.30 7.73
C TYR A 398 20.02 -0.23 7.71
N PHE A 399 20.86 0.25 6.77
CA PHE A 399 22.25 -0.19 6.67
C PHE A 399 23.13 0.30 7.81
N GLU A 400 22.83 1.44 8.42
CA GLU A 400 23.54 1.97 9.58
C GLU A 400 23.14 1.27 10.90
N HIS A 401 21.99 0.55 10.92
CA HIS A 401 21.44 -0.08 12.13
C HIS A 401 20.99 -1.53 11.88
N GLN A 402 21.76 -2.30 11.11
CA GLN A 402 21.38 -3.67 10.73
C GLN A 402 21.09 -4.59 11.91
N ASP A 403 21.83 -4.45 13.01
CA ASP A 403 21.61 -5.16 14.27
C ASP A 403 20.19 -5.02 14.83
N LYS A 404 19.54 -3.89 14.57
CA LYS A 404 18.16 -3.66 14.94
C LYS A 404 17.17 -4.52 14.15
N PHE A 405 17.50 -4.85 12.91
CA PHE A 405 16.60 -5.45 11.93
C PHE A 405 16.84 -6.94 11.70
N LEU A 406 18.08 -7.43 11.89
CA LEU A 406 18.39 -8.85 11.69
C LEU A 406 17.77 -9.73 12.79
N PRO A 407 17.37 -10.98 12.48
CA PRO A 407 16.84 -11.90 13.49
C PRO A 407 17.88 -12.19 14.56
N ARG A 408 17.51 -12.16 15.84
CA ARG A 408 18.43 -12.44 16.94
C ARG A 408 19.02 -13.85 16.93
N GLU A 409 18.34 -14.81 16.35
CA GLU A 409 18.85 -16.19 16.24
C GLU A 409 19.98 -16.35 15.20
N THR A 410 20.27 -15.31 14.43
CA THR A 410 21.36 -15.26 13.43
C THR A 410 22.58 -14.44 13.89
N LEU A 411 22.51 -13.79 15.04
CA LEU A 411 23.60 -13.08 15.70
C LEU A 411 24.20 -13.96 16.80
#